data_e94b8f489396afb37539c4e894994d19
#
_entry.id   e94b8f489396afb37539c4e894994d19
#
_cell.length_a   1.000
_cell.length_b   1.000
_cell.length_c   1.000
_cell.angle_alpha   90.00
_cell.angle_beta   90.00
_cell.angle_gamma   90.00
#
_symmetry.space_group_name_H-M   'P 1'
#
loop_
_entity.id
_entity.type
_entity.pdbx_description
1 polymer ?
#
loop_
_entity_poly.entity_id
_entity_poly.type
_entity_poly.pdbx_seq_one_letter_code
_entity_poly.pdbx_strand_id
1 'polypeptide(L)'
;MFYPDLSHECQVDRGPYVRAIGWLSHEHSFSTGLVSLEFLHALRRHTCAPWQPIIAAGAHRCEFCPPRSDGRFVGGSSNVWIPAEGVVYVAPVLVLHYIEAHGYCPPESFIRAVLDCPEQGTTAYRERMRRFPAWWVEYLDVGLPLGERKPSP
;
A
#
# COMPACT_ATOMS: atom_id res chain seq x y z
N MET A 1 3.31 14.36 -3.55
CA MET A 1 1.88 13.94 -3.52
C MET A 1 1.55 13.50 -2.12
N PHE A 2 0.56 14.13 -1.48
CA PHE A 2 0.24 13.93 -0.08
C PHE A 2 -1.25 13.65 0.11
N TYR A 3 -1.55 12.65 0.94
CA TYR A 3 -2.89 12.39 1.47
C TYR A 3 -2.76 12.12 2.97
N PRO A 4 -3.55 12.81 3.83
CA PRO A 4 -3.54 12.51 5.25
C PRO A 4 -3.89 11.06 5.53
N ASP A 5 -3.26 10.47 6.54
CA ASP A 5 -3.65 9.14 6.99
C ASP A 5 -5.14 9.09 7.33
N LEU A 6 -5.79 8.00 6.96
CA LEU A 6 -7.22 7.74 7.11
C LEU A 6 -8.14 8.62 6.23
N SER A 7 -7.58 9.41 5.32
CA SER A 7 -8.42 10.15 4.37
C SER A 7 -9.20 9.21 3.45
N HIS A 8 -10.36 9.65 2.98
CA HIS A 8 -11.22 8.92 2.05
C HIS A 8 -10.79 9.00 0.59
N GLU A 9 -9.57 9.49 0.37
CA GLU A 9 -8.98 9.70 -0.96
C GLU A 9 -7.50 9.37 -0.94
N CYS A 10 -7.03 8.72 -2.00
CA CYS A 10 -5.63 8.52 -2.32
C CYS A 10 -5.41 8.62 -3.84
N GLN A 11 -4.19 8.43 -4.32
CA GLN A 11 -3.87 8.54 -5.74
C GLN A 11 -4.72 7.65 -6.66
N VAL A 12 -5.13 6.48 -6.18
CA VAL A 12 -5.75 5.45 -7.01
C VAL A 12 -7.25 5.28 -6.79
N ASP A 13 -7.80 5.85 -5.72
CA ASP A 13 -9.24 5.76 -5.45
C ASP A 13 -9.73 6.83 -4.47
N ARG A 14 -11.04 7.09 -4.55
CA ARG A 14 -11.79 7.97 -3.65
C ARG A 14 -13.13 7.34 -3.33
N GLY A 15 -13.48 7.25 -2.05
CA GLY A 15 -14.79 6.73 -1.69
C GLY A 15 -14.96 6.42 -0.20
N PRO A 16 -16.19 6.04 0.20
CA PRO A 16 -16.51 5.82 1.60
C PRO A 16 -15.72 4.68 2.25
N TYR A 17 -15.29 3.71 1.45
CA TYR A 17 -14.58 2.52 1.93
C TYR A 17 -13.06 2.67 1.95
N VAL A 18 -12.50 3.64 1.23
CA VAL A 18 -11.05 3.87 1.14
C VAL A 18 -10.53 4.60 2.38
N ARG A 19 -9.36 4.19 2.84
CA ARG A 19 -8.55 4.91 3.82
C ARG A 19 -7.10 4.96 3.33
N ALA A 20 -6.62 6.15 3.04
CA ALA A 20 -5.23 6.38 2.65
C ALA A 20 -4.28 6.15 3.82
N ILE A 21 -3.13 5.53 3.59
CA ILE A 21 -2.07 5.31 4.57
C ILE A 21 -0.71 5.58 3.94
N GLY A 22 0.14 6.37 4.61
CA GLY A 22 1.54 6.51 4.22
C GLY A 22 1.79 7.23 2.89
N TRP A 23 0.92 8.15 2.50
CA TRP A 23 1.12 9.05 1.37
C TRP A 23 1.83 10.33 1.83
N LEU A 24 3.10 10.19 2.22
CA LEU A 24 3.86 11.23 2.90
C LEU A 24 4.48 12.24 1.93
N SER A 25 4.66 13.46 2.41
CA SER A 25 5.37 14.56 1.74
C SER A 25 6.22 15.31 2.76
N HIS A 26 7.34 15.85 2.33
CA HIS A 26 8.24 16.62 3.19
C HIS A 26 7.62 17.94 3.72
N GLU A 27 6.55 18.42 3.09
CA GLU A 27 5.83 19.63 3.52
C GLU A 27 4.88 19.38 4.70
N HIS A 28 4.66 18.12 5.08
CA HIS A 28 3.70 17.74 6.12
C HIS A 28 4.36 16.86 7.17
N SER A 29 4.05 17.12 8.44
CA SER A 29 4.46 16.25 9.54
C SER A 29 3.69 14.93 9.50
N PHE A 30 4.31 13.88 9.98
CA PHE A 30 3.72 12.55 10.13
C PHE A 30 4.06 11.94 11.50
N SER A 31 3.28 10.96 11.93
CA SER A 31 3.52 10.25 13.18
C SER A 31 4.79 9.42 13.09
N THR A 32 5.63 9.49 14.11
CA THR A 32 6.85 8.68 14.23
C THR A 32 6.77 7.77 15.45
N GLY A 33 7.41 6.59 15.36
CA GLY A 33 7.44 5.64 16.46
C GLY A 33 7.98 4.29 16.02
N LEU A 34 8.02 3.37 17.00
CA LEU A 34 8.44 1.99 16.75
C LEU A 34 7.23 1.13 16.41
N VAL A 35 7.41 0.22 15.49
CA VAL A 35 6.45 -0.83 15.16
C VAL A 35 7.03 -2.20 15.49
N SER A 36 6.18 -3.21 15.67
CA SER A 36 6.65 -4.57 15.96
C SER A 36 7.29 -5.22 14.73
N LEU A 37 8.23 -6.14 14.97
CA LEU A 37 8.82 -6.95 13.89
C LEU A 37 7.77 -7.83 13.21
N GLU A 38 6.77 -8.30 13.96
CA GLU A 38 5.66 -9.08 13.43
C GLU A 38 4.89 -8.29 12.36
N PHE A 39 4.55 -7.03 12.68
CA PHE A 39 3.90 -6.13 11.72
C PHE A 39 4.78 -5.87 10.49
N LEU A 40 6.07 -5.58 10.66
CA LEU A 40 6.98 -5.37 9.54
C LEU A 40 7.07 -6.59 8.62
N HIS A 41 7.14 -7.80 9.19
CA HIS A 41 7.15 -9.03 8.41
C HIS A 41 5.83 -9.25 7.66
N ALA A 42 4.69 -8.98 8.31
CA ALA A 42 3.39 -9.07 7.66
C ALA A 42 3.27 -8.05 6.51
N LEU A 43 3.59 -6.80 6.75
CA LEU A 43 3.55 -5.74 5.73
C LEU A 43 4.48 -6.07 4.55
N ARG A 44 5.68 -6.57 4.80
CA ARG A 44 6.63 -6.98 3.75
C ARG A 44 6.05 -8.09 2.85
N ARG A 45 5.35 -9.08 3.41
CA ARG A 45 4.65 -10.10 2.62
C ARG A 45 3.58 -9.48 1.72
N HIS A 46 2.78 -8.56 2.26
CA HIS A 46 1.72 -7.88 1.50
C HIS A 46 2.27 -6.97 0.39
N THR A 47 3.42 -6.33 0.60
CA THR A 47 4.03 -5.42 -0.37
C THR A 47 4.92 -6.12 -1.41
N CYS A 48 5.29 -7.38 -1.21
CA CYS A 48 6.15 -8.14 -2.13
C CYS A 48 5.47 -8.41 -3.48
N ALA A 49 4.20 -8.84 -3.47
CA ALA A 49 3.40 -9.12 -4.64
C ALA A 49 1.93 -8.68 -4.41
N PRO A 50 1.68 -7.38 -4.29
CA PRO A 50 0.36 -6.88 -3.95
C PRO A 50 -0.61 -7.06 -5.12
N TRP A 51 -1.87 -7.35 -4.81
CA TRP A 51 -2.93 -7.30 -5.79
C TRP A 51 -3.11 -5.85 -6.30
N GLN A 52 -3.14 -5.67 -7.62
CA GLN A 52 -3.22 -4.37 -8.29
C GLN A 52 -4.47 -4.29 -9.17
N PRO A 53 -5.61 -3.75 -8.69
CA PRO A 53 -6.78 -3.53 -9.53
C PRO A 53 -6.56 -2.39 -10.52
N ILE A 54 -5.66 -1.48 -10.19
CA ILE A 54 -5.25 -0.35 -11.02
C ILE A 54 -3.77 -0.05 -10.77
N ILE A 55 -3.08 0.36 -11.81
CA ILE A 55 -1.71 0.88 -11.72
C ILE A 55 -1.78 2.40 -11.76
N ALA A 56 -1.19 3.04 -10.76
CA ALA A 56 -1.16 4.50 -10.70
C ALA A 56 -0.38 5.10 -11.89
N ALA A 57 -0.95 6.12 -12.51
CA ALA A 57 -0.26 6.92 -13.51
C ALA A 57 0.75 7.84 -12.81
N GLY A 58 2.00 7.39 -12.72
CA GLY A 58 3.09 8.10 -12.04
C GLY A 58 3.55 7.42 -10.75
N ALA A 59 4.85 7.51 -10.51
CA ALA A 59 5.46 6.93 -9.33
C ALA A 59 5.35 7.87 -8.12
N HIS A 60 4.96 7.32 -6.98
CA HIS A 60 5.15 7.98 -5.70
C HIS A 60 6.62 7.89 -5.31
N ARG A 61 7.26 9.03 -5.05
CA ARG A 61 8.69 9.13 -4.73
C ARG A 61 8.88 9.50 -3.27
N CYS A 62 9.92 8.93 -2.66
CA CYS A 62 10.35 9.39 -1.34
C CYS A 62 10.99 10.77 -1.46
N GLU A 63 10.37 11.77 -0.85
CA GLU A 63 10.86 13.14 -0.82
C GLU A 63 11.87 13.39 0.33
N PHE A 64 12.03 12.41 1.23
CA PHE A 64 12.95 12.49 2.39
C PHE A 64 14.34 11.92 2.08
N CYS A 65 14.46 11.06 1.07
CA CYS A 65 15.73 10.51 0.63
C CYS A 65 16.44 11.46 -0.33
N PRO A 66 17.77 11.64 -0.20
CA PRO A 66 18.53 12.39 -1.19
C PRO A 66 18.49 11.68 -2.55
N PRO A 67 18.53 12.43 -3.66
CA PRO A 67 18.68 11.84 -4.97
C PRO A 67 19.93 10.95 -5.04
N ARG A 68 19.81 9.78 -5.65
CA ARG A 68 20.95 8.90 -5.86
C ARG A 68 21.85 9.47 -6.95
N SER A 69 23.15 9.18 -6.86
CA SER A 69 24.15 9.62 -7.84
C SER A 69 23.88 9.13 -9.27
N ASP A 70 23.14 8.02 -9.41
CA ASP A 70 22.75 7.42 -10.69
C ASP A 70 21.40 7.99 -11.23
N GLY A 71 20.84 9.04 -10.61
CA GLY A 71 19.56 9.64 -10.98
C GLY A 71 18.33 8.82 -10.58
N ARG A 72 18.51 7.67 -9.93
CA ARG A 72 17.39 6.85 -9.44
C ARG A 72 16.81 7.45 -8.16
N PHE A 73 15.55 7.17 -7.92
CA PHE A 73 14.83 7.56 -6.70
C PHE A 73 14.26 6.31 -6.00
N VAL A 74 14.01 6.46 -4.71
CA VAL A 74 13.25 5.47 -3.94
C VAL A 74 11.77 5.74 -4.17
N GLY A 75 11.04 4.78 -4.73
CA GLY A 75 9.62 4.94 -5.03
C GLY A 75 9.10 3.91 -6.02
N GLY A 76 7.82 4.04 -6.36
CA GLY A 76 7.14 3.14 -7.29
C GLY A 76 5.70 3.55 -7.54
N SER A 77 5.01 2.84 -8.42
CA SER A 77 3.60 3.06 -8.78
C SER A 77 2.66 2.00 -8.19
N SER A 78 3.21 1.00 -7.49
CA SER A 78 2.42 -0.08 -6.89
C SER A 78 1.85 0.33 -5.54
N ASN A 79 0.67 -0.20 -5.23
CA ASN A 79 -0.05 0.05 -3.99
C ASN A 79 -0.45 -1.27 -3.34
N VAL A 80 -0.54 -1.28 -2.02
CA VAL A 80 -1.07 -2.41 -1.26
C VAL A 80 -2.48 -2.07 -0.78
N TRP A 81 -3.39 -3.03 -0.91
CA TRP A 81 -4.79 -2.91 -0.52
C TRP A 81 -5.05 -3.88 0.62
N ILE A 82 -5.41 -3.38 1.79
CA ILE A 82 -5.61 -4.16 3.01
C ILE A 82 -7.09 -4.06 3.46
N PRO A 83 -7.92 -5.07 3.18
CA PRO A 83 -9.30 -5.09 3.64
C PRO A 83 -9.40 -5.31 5.15
N ALA A 84 -10.25 -4.51 5.78
CA ALA A 84 -10.63 -4.63 7.18
C ALA A 84 -12.15 -4.55 7.32
N GLU A 85 -12.67 -4.47 8.54
CA GLU A 85 -14.10 -4.33 8.75
C GLU A 85 -14.59 -2.95 8.29
N GLY A 86 -15.44 -2.94 7.25
CA GLY A 86 -16.05 -1.72 6.71
C GLY A 86 -15.13 -0.77 5.95
N VAL A 87 -13.83 -1.05 5.85
CA VAL A 87 -12.86 -0.20 5.15
C VAL A 87 -11.80 -1.00 4.40
N VAL A 88 -11.20 -0.38 3.40
CA VAL A 88 -10.00 -0.88 2.72
C VAL A 88 -8.91 0.17 2.86
N TYR A 89 -7.82 -0.19 3.50
CA TYR A 89 -6.64 0.67 3.58
C TYR A 89 -5.85 0.55 2.28
N VAL A 90 -5.46 1.69 1.72
CA VAL A 90 -4.65 1.77 0.50
C VAL A 90 -3.38 2.56 0.80
N ALA A 91 -2.25 1.91 0.64
CA ALA A 91 -0.94 2.51 0.87
C ALA A 91 -0.03 2.32 -0.35
N PRO A 92 0.86 3.27 -0.67
CA PRO A 92 1.91 3.00 -1.62
C PRO A 92 2.83 1.89 -1.07
N VAL A 93 3.38 1.03 -1.91
CA VAL A 93 4.38 0.02 -1.47
C VAL A 93 5.57 0.69 -0.75
N LEU A 94 5.80 1.96 -1.05
CA LEU A 94 6.79 2.81 -0.40
C LEU A 94 6.57 2.97 1.12
N VAL A 95 5.38 2.65 1.65
CA VAL A 95 5.06 2.71 3.09
C VAL A 95 6.05 1.91 3.94
N LEU A 96 6.51 0.77 3.45
CA LEU A 96 7.51 -0.04 4.14
C LEU A 96 8.83 0.71 4.29
N HIS A 97 9.29 1.39 3.21
CA HIS A 97 10.48 2.23 3.26
C HIS A 97 10.33 3.41 4.24
N TYR A 98 9.16 4.04 4.30
CA TYR A 98 8.92 5.13 5.25
C TYR A 98 9.02 4.68 6.70
N ILE A 99 8.54 3.49 7.00
CA ILE A 99 8.67 2.91 8.35
C ILE A 99 10.13 2.62 8.67
N GLU A 100 10.85 1.93 7.77
CA GLU A 100 12.22 1.46 8.01
C GLU A 100 13.26 2.59 7.97
N ALA A 101 13.13 3.55 7.03
CA ALA A 101 14.14 4.57 6.80
C ALA A 101 13.82 5.91 7.49
N HIS A 102 12.56 6.22 7.74
CA HIS A 102 12.13 7.52 8.25
C HIS A 102 11.34 7.44 9.56
N GLY A 103 11.20 6.24 10.15
CA GLY A 103 10.53 6.04 11.43
C GLY A 103 9.04 6.35 11.41
N TYR A 104 8.40 6.34 10.23
CA TYR A 104 6.96 6.53 10.15
C TYR A 104 6.23 5.45 10.94
N CYS A 105 5.28 5.87 11.78
CA CYS A 105 4.41 4.99 12.54
C CYS A 105 2.98 5.12 12.00
N PRO A 106 2.47 4.12 11.27
CA PRO A 106 1.11 4.18 10.73
C PRO A 106 0.06 4.05 11.85
N PRO A 107 -1.19 4.46 11.57
CA PRO A 107 -2.29 4.31 12.52
C PRO A 107 -2.45 2.87 13.02
N GLU A 108 -2.76 2.71 14.30
CA GLU A 108 -2.96 1.42 14.96
C GLU A 108 -4.01 0.54 14.25
N SER A 109 -5.06 1.16 13.71
CA SER A 109 -6.09 0.45 12.93
C SER A 109 -5.54 -0.20 11.67
N PHE A 110 -4.59 0.44 10.99
CA PHE A 110 -3.89 -0.15 9.85
C PHE A 110 -2.95 -1.27 10.27
N ILE A 111 -2.20 -1.09 11.36
CA ILE A 111 -1.30 -2.13 11.90
C ILE A 111 -2.09 -3.42 12.17
N ARG A 112 -3.22 -3.31 12.87
CA ARG A 112 -4.10 -4.46 13.15
C ARG A 112 -4.66 -5.09 11.87
N ALA A 113 -5.09 -4.26 10.91
CA ALA A 113 -5.60 -4.74 9.65
C ALA A 113 -4.57 -5.55 8.85
N VAL A 114 -3.31 -5.10 8.82
CA VAL A 114 -2.20 -5.82 8.16
C VAL A 114 -1.94 -7.17 8.81
N LEU A 115 -1.95 -7.22 10.14
CA LEU A 115 -1.74 -8.47 10.89
C LEU A 115 -2.86 -9.48 10.69
N ASP A 116 -4.11 -9.02 10.53
CA ASP A 116 -5.29 -9.86 10.34
C ASP A 116 -5.58 -10.20 8.87
N CYS A 117 -4.96 -9.50 7.92
CA CYS A 117 -5.23 -9.65 6.50
C CYS A 117 -4.70 -11.00 5.97
N PRO A 118 -5.53 -11.79 5.25
CA PRO A 118 -5.04 -12.93 4.50
C PRO A 118 -4.02 -12.52 3.43
N GLU A 119 -3.17 -13.46 3.05
CA GLU A 119 -2.18 -13.24 1.98
C GLU A 119 -2.82 -12.74 0.69
N GLN A 120 -2.14 -11.77 0.04
CA GLN A 120 -2.57 -11.18 -1.23
C GLN A 120 -2.85 -12.26 -2.29
N GLY A 121 -3.94 -12.09 -3.04
CA GLY A 121 -4.30 -13.00 -4.12
C GLY A 121 -4.88 -14.35 -3.71
N THR A 122 -4.96 -14.68 -2.41
CA THR A 122 -5.63 -15.90 -1.95
C THR A 122 -7.16 -15.79 -2.03
N THR A 123 -7.86 -16.93 -1.99
CA THR A 123 -9.32 -16.95 -1.94
C THR A 123 -9.87 -16.18 -0.75
N ALA A 124 -9.27 -16.34 0.43
CA ALA A 124 -9.69 -15.64 1.64
C ALA A 124 -9.52 -14.11 1.51
N TYR A 125 -8.44 -13.64 0.90
CA TYR A 125 -8.25 -12.23 0.59
C TYR A 125 -9.33 -11.69 -0.36
N ARG A 126 -9.58 -12.40 -1.46
CA ARG A 126 -10.61 -12.01 -2.45
C ARG A 126 -12.01 -11.98 -1.83
N GLU A 127 -12.34 -12.94 -0.97
CA GLU A 127 -13.62 -12.96 -0.24
C GLU A 127 -13.79 -11.75 0.66
N ARG A 128 -12.73 -11.29 1.35
CA ARG A 128 -12.78 -10.03 2.11
C ARG A 128 -13.00 -8.83 1.21
N MET A 129 -12.29 -8.73 0.09
CA MET A 129 -12.44 -7.63 -0.87
C MET A 129 -13.85 -7.59 -1.51
N ARG A 130 -14.48 -8.75 -1.76
CA ARG A 130 -15.85 -8.83 -2.33
C ARG A 130 -16.95 -8.28 -1.41
N ARG A 131 -16.68 -8.10 -0.13
CA ARG A 131 -17.66 -7.55 0.83
C ARG A 131 -17.96 -6.06 0.58
N PHE A 132 -17.14 -5.39 -0.21
CA PHE A 132 -17.30 -3.98 -0.52
C PHE A 132 -18.06 -3.80 -1.84
N PRO A 133 -19.15 -2.99 -1.88
CA PRO A 133 -19.83 -2.63 -3.13
C PRO A 133 -19.02 -1.56 -3.85
N ALA A 134 -17.90 -1.94 -4.46
CA ALA A 134 -16.92 -1.05 -5.05
C ALA A 134 -16.43 -1.57 -6.41
N TRP A 135 -15.97 -0.68 -7.26
CA TRP A 135 -15.55 -0.96 -8.62
C TRP A 135 -14.44 -2.02 -8.72
N TRP A 136 -13.53 -2.07 -7.75
CA TRP A 136 -12.40 -3.01 -7.77
C TRP A 136 -12.81 -4.49 -7.66
N VAL A 137 -14.05 -4.76 -7.21
CA VAL A 137 -14.55 -6.14 -7.07
C VAL A 137 -14.57 -6.86 -8.42
N GLU A 138 -14.80 -6.15 -9.52
CA GLU A 138 -14.79 -6.68 -10.88
C GLU A 138 -13.40 -7.21 -11.30
N TYR A 139 -12.34 -6.72 -10.66
CA TYR A 139 -10.94 -7.07 -10.98
C TYR A 139 -10.36 -8.19 -10.10
N LEU A 140 -11.11 -8.70 -9.13
CA LEU A 140 -10.62 -9.73 -8.20
C LEU A 140 -10.33 -11.06 -8.89
N ASP A 141 -11.08 -11.40 -9.92
CA ASP A 141 -10.94 -12.66 -10.66
C ASP A 141 -10.13 -12.49 -11.95
N VAL A 142 -9.99 -11.27 -12.41
CA VAL A 142 -9.21 -10.88 -13.61
C VAL A 142 -7.82 -10.43 -13.12
N GLY A 143 -7.12 -11.25 -12.33
CA GLY A 143 -5.79 -10.87 -11.88
C GLY A 143 -4.97 -10.35 -13.07
N LEU A 144 -4.63 -9.06 -13.09
CA LEU A 144 -3.56 -8.59 -13.96
C LEU A 144 -2.33 -9.39 -13.50
N PRO A 145 -1.81 -10.32 -14.31
CA PRO A 145 -0.58 -10.99 -13.95
C PRO A 145 0.46 -9.88 -13.86
N LEU A 146 0.92 -9.59 -12.65
CA LEU A 146 2.19 -8.91 -12.49
C LEU A 146 3.18 -9.78 -13.24
N GLY A 147 3.62 -9.25 -14.41
CA GLY A 147 4.28 -10.00 -15.44
C GLY A 147 5.24 -11.02 -14.88
N GLU A 148 5.03 -12.29 -15.24
CA GLU A 148 6.07 -13.25 -15.31
C GLU A 148 7.19 -12.61 -16.13
N ARG A 149 8.19 -12.08 -15.47
CA ARG A 149 9.47 -11.80 -16.13
C ARG A 149 10.00 -13.17 -16.54
N LYS A 150 9.73 -13.54 -17.81
CA LYS A 150 10.49 -14.59 -18.44
C LYS A 150 11.98 -14.26 -18.20
N PRO A 151 12.77 -15.17 -17.68
CA PRO A 151 14.22 -14.99 -17.69
C PRO A 151 14.61 -14.79 -19.16
N SER A 152 15.28 -13.69 -19.44
CA SER A 152 15.90 -13.46 -20.75
C SER A 152 16.90 -14.56 -21.05
N PRO A 153 16.99 -15.01 -22.32
CA PRO A 153 17.89 -16.06 -22.74
C PRO A 153 19.36 -15.70 -22.55
#